data_ee81c47df46eb29c5ef6c9a7a025fc95
#
_entry.id   ee81c47df46eb29c5ef6c9a7a025fc95
#
_cell.length_a   1.000
_cell.length_b   1.000
_cell.length_c   1.000
_cell.angle_alpha   90.00
_cell.angle_beta   90.00
_cell.angle_gamma   90.00
#
_symmetry.space_group_name_H-M   'P 1'
#
loop_
_entity.id
_entity.type
_entity.pdbx_description
1 polymer ?
#
loop_
_entity_poly.entity_id
_entity_poly.type
_entity_poly.pdbx_seq_one_letter_code
_entity_poly.pdbx_strand_id
1 'polypeptide(L)'
;MLVNIQQQIVEKIRYMNTKVARDFDIIPNPDFIHRKKVEEAIKANEGYCCCALEKDEDTKCMCKEFREQKTYGYCHCGRYLKTLRCPKVCLCGSTRFKDKFIEVARDLTLKGYIVTMPMVFVHSDDEDVSNWDKEYLDEIHKAKIVDCDMIYVINVHKYIGNSTKSEIEWAMQLGKRIEYLEP
;
A
#
# COMPACT_ATOMS: atom_id res chain seq x y z
N MET A 1 6.89 17.41 -28.63
CA MET A 1 7.32 16.14 -27.96
C MET A 1 6.84 16.03 -26.50
N LEU A 2 6.89 17.10 -25.69
CA LEU A 2 6.43 17.11 -24.27
C LEU A 2 4.91 16.93 -24.08
N VAL A 3 4.09 17.43 -24.99
CA VAL A 3 2.61 17.30 -24.92
C VAL A 3 2.16 15.83 -25.03
N ASN A 4 2.90 14.99 -25.74
CA ASN A 4 2.57 13.57 -25.94
C ASN A 4 2.81 12.73 -24.66
N ILE A 5 3.81 13.09 -23.85
CA ILE A 5 4.12 12.38 -22.60
C ILE A 5 3.04 12.66 -21.53
N GLN A 6 2.60 13.91 -21.41
CA GLN A 6 1.51 14.27 -20.48
C GLN A 6 0.18 13.61 -20.87
N GLN A 7 -0.17 13.57 -22.15
CA GLN A 7 -1.37 12.86 -22.61
C GLN A 7 -1.28 11.36 -22.36
N GLN A 8 -0.14 10.73 -22.62
CA GLN A 8 0.06 9.29 -22.32
C GLN A 8 0.00 8.99 -20.82
N ILE A 9 0.50 9.88 -19.96
CA ILE A 9 0.37 9.74 -18.51
C ILE A 9 -1.10 9.86 -18.08
N VAL A 10 -1.83 10.85 -18.61
CA VAL A 10 -3.25 11.05 -18.29
C VAL A 10 -4.12 9.88 -18.79
N GLU A 11 -3.84 9.35 -19.98
CA GLU A 11 -4.54 8.16 -20.51
C GLU A 11 -4.21 6.90 -19.70
N LYS A 12 -2.95 6.74 -19.30
CA LYS A 12 -2.52 5.63 -18.45
C LYS A 12 -3.14 5.71 -17.04
N ILE A 13 -3.24 6.91 -16.49
CA ILE A 13 -3.95 7.17 -15.23
C ILE A 13 -5.46 6.91 -15.41
N ARG A 14 -6.07 7.32 -16.52
CA ARG A 14 -7.46 6.98 -16.86
C ARG A 14 -7.68 5.47 -17.00
N TYR A 15 -6.80 4.78 -17.69
CA TYR A 15 -6.86 3.32 -17.87
C TYR A 15 -6.73 2.58 -16.52
N MET A 16 -5.82 3.02 -15.67
CA MET A 16 -5.68 2.50 -14.31
C MET A 16 -6.92 2.81 -13.45
N ASN A 17 -7.61 3.91 -13.74
CA ASN A 17 -8.83 4.31 -13.03
C ASN A 17 -10.06 3.46 -13.39
N THR A 18 -10.07 2.77 -14.52
CA THR A 18 -11.24 2.03 -15.02
C THR A 18 -11.20 0.52 -14.76
N LYS A 19 -10.05 -0.07 -14.39
CA LYS A 19 -9.89 -1.54 -14.33
C LYS A 19 -9.76 -2.15 -12.94
N VAL A 20 -9.59 -1.36 -11.88
CA VAL A 20 -9.56 -1.89 -10.51
C VAL A 20 -10.70 -1.24 -9.76
N ALA A 21 -11.62 -2.05 -9.25
CA ALA A 21 -12.56 -1.58 -8.22
C ALA A 21 -11.70 -1.06 -7.05
N ARG A 22 -11.59 0.26 -6.95
CA ARG A 22 -10.70 0.90 -5.97
C ARG A 22 -11.47 1.01 -4.67
N ASP A 23 -11.07 0.19 -3.73
CA ASP A 23 -11.43 0.42 -2.35
C ASP A 23 -10.66 1.64 -1.83
N PHE A 24 -11.34 2.44 -1.06
CA PHE A 24 -10.75 3.60 -0.40
C PHE A 24 -10.69 3.33 1.10
N ASP A 25 -9.56 3.65 1.67
CA ASP A 25 -9.47 3.84 3.10
C ASP A 25 -9.93 5.26 3.44
N ILE A 26 -10.70 5.38 4.52
CA ILE A 26 -11.13 6.67 5.05
C ILE A 26 -10.32 6.93 6.31
N ILE A 27 -9.53 7.98 6.26
CA ILE A 27 -8.73 8.40 7.40
C ILE A 27 -9.15 9.81 7.88
N PRO A 28 -8.96 10.13 9.15
CA PRO A 28 -9.08 11.51 9.63
C PRO A 28 -8.10 12.41 8.88
N ASN A 29 -8.48 13.66 8.63
CA ASN A 29 -7.57 14.64 8.03
C ASN A 29 -6.25 14.70 8.82
N PRO A 30 -5.08 14.53 8.19
CA PRO A 30 -3.78 14.65 8.85
C PRO A 30 -3.53 16.01 9.48
N ASP A 31 -4.11 17.09 8.93
CA ASP A 31 -4.08 18.41 9.57
C ASP A 31 -4.94 18.38 10.83
N PHE A 32 -4.28 18.17 11.96
CA PHE A 32 -4.92 18.09 13.27
C PHE A 32 -5.64 19.37 13.65
N ILE A 33 -5.10 20.54 13.30
CA ILE A 33 -5.66 21.85 13.69
C ILE A 33 -6.97 22.08 12.92
N HIS A 34 -6.95 21.86 11.61
CA HIS A 34 -8.14 21.96 10.78
C HIS A 34 -9.20 20.95 11.22
N ARG A 35 -8.82 19.70 11.39
CA ARG A 35 -9.72 18.62 11.83
C ARG A 35 -10.43 18.96 13.13
N LYS A 36 -9.70 19.46 14.14
CA LYS A 36 -10.28 19.83 15.44
C LYS A 36 -11.32 20.95 15.31
N LYS A 37 -11.03 21.99 14.53
CA LYS A 37 -12.00 23.08 14.26
C LYS A 37 -13.28 22.55 13.61
N VAL A 38 -13.13 21.65 12.65
CA VAL A 38 -14.29 21.06 11.95
C VAL A 38 -15.07 20.14 12.88
N GLU A 39 -14.42 19.37 13.74
CA GLU A 39 -15.07 18.53 14.75
C GLU A 39 -15.89 19.34 15.75
N GLU A 40 -15.38 20.47 16.20
CA GLU A 40 -16.10 21.40 17.05
C GLU A 40 -17.33 22.00 16.34
N ALA A 41 -17.16 22.39 15.06
CA ALA A 41 -18.28 22.90 14.25
C ALA A 41 -19.38 21.85 14.01
N ILE A 42 -19.01 20.58 13.75
CA ILE A 42 -19.96 19.48 13.60
C ILE A 42 -20.66 19.20 14.94
N LYS A 43 -19.94 19.25 16.07
CA LYS A 43 -20.53 19.08 17.38
C LYS A 43 -21.52 20.20 17.71
N ALA A 44 -21.17 21.44 17.41
CA ALA A 44 -22.07 22.58 17.54
C ALA A 44 -23.30 22.49 16.63
N ASN A 45 -23.18 21.79 15.49
CA ASN A 45 -24.26 21.51 14.54
C ASN A 45 -24.95 20.16 14.81
N GLU A 46 -24.96 19.68 16.06
CA GLU A 46 -25.69 18.47 16.50
C GLU A 46 -25.27 17.19 15.76
N GLY A 47 -24.04 17.12 15.25
CA GLY A 47 -23.49 15.98 14.52
C GLY A 47 -23.74 16.00 13.01
N TYR A 48 -24.39 17.03 12.50
CA TYR A 48 -24.55 17.21 11.06
C TYR A 48 -23.35 17.92 10.43
N CYS A 49 -23.15 17.70 9.13
CA CYS A 49 -22.05 18.32 8.41
C CYS A 49 -22.16 19.85 8.49
N CYS A 50 -21.07 20.52 8.88
CA CYS A 50 -21.05 21.97 9.00
C CYS A 50 -21.17 22.71 7.65
N CYS A 51 -21.05 21.98 6.53
CA CYS A 51 -21.25 22.51 5.18
C CYS A 51 -22.66 22.29 4.64
N ALA A 52 -23.51 21.55 5.35
CA ALA A 52 -24.86 21.27 4.91
C ALA A 52 -25.82 22.43 5.24
N LEU A 53 -26.70 22.74 4.31
CA LEU A 53 -27.76 23.76 4.50
C LEU A 53 -28.99 23.21 5.26
N GLU A 54 -29.20 21.90 5.14
CA GLU A 54 -30.33 21.20 5.77
C GLU A 54 -29.80 20.08 6.69
N LYS A 55 -30.55 19.76 7.74
CA LYS A 55 -30.24 18.69 8.68
C LYS A 55 -31.14 17.48 8.40
N ASP A 56 -30.60 16.48 7.74
CA ASP A 56 -31.25 15.21 7.43
C ASP A 56 -30.29 14.01 7.58
N GLU A 57 -30.78 12.81 7.33
CA GLU A 57 -29.95 11.61 7.44
C GLU A 57 -28.77 11.59 6.42
N ASP A 58 -28.90 12.27 5.28
CA ASP A 58 -27.86 12.34 4.25
C ASP A 58 -26.75 13.33 4.62
N THR A 59 -27.04 14.31 5.46
CA THR A 59 -26.12 15.37 5.92
C THR A 59 -25.47 15.05 7.27
N LYS A 60 -25.92 14.00 7.96
CA LYS A 60 -25.25 13.52 9.17
C LYS A 60 -23.79 13.16 8.89
N CYS A 61 -22.88 13.54 9.75
CA CYS A 61 -21.44 13.27 9.56
C CYS A 61 -21.14 11.77 9.84
N MET A 62 -20.64 11.11 8.90
CA MET A 62 -20.11 11.31 7.54
C MET A 62 -21.24 11.45 6.52
N CYS A 63 -21.31 12.57 5.82
CA CYS A 63 -22.43 12.84 4.91
C CYS A 63 -22.43 11.89 3.69
N LYS A 64 -23.60 11.72 3.08
CA LYS A 64 -23.81 10.83 1.93
C LYS A 64 -22.88 11.19 0.77
N GLU A 65 -22.73 12.45 0.44
CA GLU A 65 -21.86 12.92 -0.63
C GLU A 65 -20.45 12.35 -0.49
N PHE A 66 -19.87 12.39 0.72
CA PHE A 66 -18.55 11.82 0.97
C PHE A 66 -18.57 10.29 1.01
N ARG A 67 -19.59 9.66 1.61
CA ARG A 67 -19.70 8.19 1.59
C ARG A 67 -19.72 7.65 0.17
N GLU A 68 -20.43 8.30 -0.75
CA GLU A 68 -20.59 7.88 -2.14
C GLU A 68 -19.51 8.41 -3.09
N GLN A 69 -18.62 9.30 -2.62
CA GLN A 69 -17.50 9.82 -3.41
C GLN A 69 -16.64 8.68 -3.95
N LYS A 70 -16.49 8.61 -5.28
CA LYS A 70 -15.74 7.54 -5.99
C LYS A 70 -14.31 7.94 -6.34
N THR A 71 -13.82 9.04 -5.79
CA THR A 71 -12.46 9.55 -6.01
C THR A 71 -11.74 9.72 -4.69
N TYR A 72 -10.41 9.64 -4.71
CA TYR A 72 -9.61 10.07 -3.56
C TYR A 72 -9.80 11.57 -3.31
N GLY A 73 -9.60 12.02 -2.10
CA GLY A 73 -9.70 13.42 -1.72
C GLY A 73 -10.44 13.65 -0.42
N TYR A 74 -10.43 14.89 0.02
CA TYR A 74 -11.10 15.30 1.24
C TYR A 74 -12.63 15.34 1.06
N CYS A 75 -13.36 15.13 2.15
CA CYS A 75 -14.76 15.55 2.21
C CYS A 75 -14.81 17.09 2.16
N HIS A 76 -15.97 17.64 1.80
CA HIS A 76 -16.11 19.08 1.59
C HIS A 76 -15.67 19.92 2.80
N CYS A 77 -16.01 19.50 4.03
CA CYS A 77 -15.55 20.18 5.23
C CYS A 77 -14.08 19.87 5.64
N GLY A 78 -13.41 18.97 4.96
CA GLY A 78 -12.04 18.61 5.25
C GLY A 78 -11.81 17.79 6.53
N ARG A 79 -12.86 17.16 7.12
CA ARG A 79 -12.71 16.31 8.30
C ARG A 79 -12.04 14.99 8.00
N TYR A 80 -12.40 14.39 6.84
CA TYR A 80 -11.94 13.08 6.41
C TYR A 80 -11.28 13.14 5.05
N LEU A 81 -10.40 12.20 4.80
CA LEU A 81 -9.70 11.98 3.54
C LEU A 81 -9.96 10.54 3.06
N LYS A 82 -10.42 10.38 1.82
CA LYS A 82 -10.35 9.10 1.11
C LYS A 82 -8.98 8.94 0.47
N THR A 83 -8.29 7.86 0.79
CA THR A 83 -7.00 7.47 0.18
C THR A 83 -7.18 6.19 -0.60
N LEU A 84 -6.33 5.96 -1.60
CA LEU A 84 -6.31 4.68 -2.32
C LEU A 84 -5.88 3.57 -1.35
N ARG A 85 -6.68 2.51 -1.27
CA ARG A 85 -6.28 1.28 -0.63
C ARG A 85 -5.40 0.49 -1.60
N CYS A 86 -4.11 0.52 -1.38
CA CYS A 86 -3.14 -0.24 -2.16
C CYS A 86 -2.72 -1.46 -1.33
N PRO A 87 -2.92 -2.70 -1.81
CA PRO A 87 -2.45 -3.87 -1.11
C PRO A 87 -0.92 -3.85 -1.00
N LYS A 88 -0.42 -4.25 0.17
CA LYS A 88 1.01 -4.31 0.46
C LYS A 88 1.54 -5.71 0.19
N VAL A 89 2.65 -5.81 -0.52
CA VAL A 89 3.32 -7.08 -0.81
C VAL A 89 4.78 -7.02 -0.38
N CYS A 90 5.25 -8.08 0.30
CA CYS A 90 6.65 -8.26 0.61
C CYS A 90 7.25 -9.30 -0.35
N LEU A 91 8.32 -8.94 -1.08
CA LEU A 91 9.06 -9.87 -1.92
C LEU A 91 10.03 -10.64 -1.06
N CYS A 92 9.96 -11.96 -1.12
CA CYS A 92 10.80 -12.91 -0.40
C CYS A 92 11.61 -13.74 -1.40
N GLY A 93 12.86 -14.07 -1.07
CA GLY A 93 13.68 -14.86 -1.99
C GLY A 93 15.17 -14.70 -1.74
N SER A 94 15.98 -15.43 -2.50
CA SER A 94 17.43 -15.29 -2.40
C SER A 94 17.93 -13.98 -2.97
N THR A 95 18.73 -13.24 -2.20
CA THR A 95 19.33 -11.95 -2.60
C THR A 95 20.25 -12.05 -3.82
N ARG A 96 20.61 -13.26 -4.25
CA ARG A 96 21.33 -13.51 -5.52
C ARG A 96 20.52 -13.12 -6.76
N PHE A 97 19.20 -13.03 -6.65
CA PHE A 97 18.31 -12.72 -7.76
C PHE A 97 17.89 -11.24 -7.79
N LYS A 98 18.80 -10.33 -7.45
CA LYS A 98 18.55 -8.88 -7.35
C LYS A 98 17.77 -8.30 -8.54
N ASP A 99 18.19 -8.61 -9.76
CA ASP A 99 17.54 -8.09 -10.96
C ASP A 99 16.08 -8.56 -11.06
N LYS A 100 15.80 -9.81 -10.66
CA LYS A 100 14.44 -10.34 -10.66
C LYS A 100 13.56 -9.68 -9.59
N PHE A 101 14.14 -9.35 -8.43
CA PHE A 101 13.43 -8.55 -7.42
C PHE A 101 13.02 -7.19 -7.99
N ILE A 102 13.93 -6.49 -8.67
CA ILE A 102 13.67 -5.17 -9.26
C ILE A 102 12.59 -5.27 -10.35
N GLU A 103 12.68 -6.26 -11.23
CA GLU A 103 11.69 -6.52 -12.29
C GLU A 103 10.28 -6.74 -11.70
N VAL A 104 10.16 -7.68 -10.76
CA VAL A 104 8.89 -8.02 -10.12
C VAL A 104 8.35 -6.86 -9.30
N ALA A 105 9.20 -6.14 -8.56
CA ALA A 105 8.79 -4.95 -7.81
C ALA A 105 8.18 -3.89 -8.73
N ARG A 106 8.81 -3.63 -9.88
CA ARG A 106 8.29 -2.72 -10.89
C ARG A 106 6.91 -3.17 -11.40
N ASP A 107 6.78 -4.43 -11.75
CA ASP A 107 5.54 -4.97 -12.32
C ASP A 107 4.38 -4.93 -11.32
N LEU A 108 4.63 -5.28 -10.07
CA LEU A 108 3.64 -5.21 -9.00
C LEU A 108 3.26 -3.76 -8.67
N THR A 109 4.23 -2.85 -8.67
CA THR A 109 3.96 -1.41 -8.49
C THR A 109 3.05 -0.87 -9.60
N LEU A 110 3.29 -1.26 -10.85
CA LEU A 110 2.44 -0.89 -11.98
C LEU A 110 1.02 -1.50 -11.89
N LYS A 111 0.87 -2.62 -11.17
CA LYS A 111 -0.42 -3.24 -10.84
C LYS A 111 -1.10 -2.61 -9.62
N GLY A 112 -0.49 -1.61 -8.98
CA GLY A 112 -1.06 -0.85 -7.86
C GLY A 112 -0.74 -1.41 -6.47
N TYR A 113 0.27 -2.28 -6.33
CA TYR A 113 0.76 -2.75 -5.04
C TYR A 113 1.77 -1.78 -4.42
N ILE A 114 1.75 -1.69 -3.09
CA ILE A 114 2.88 -1.14 -2.32
C ILE A 114 3.85 -2.29 -2.10
N VAL A 115 5.05 -2.18 -2.69
CA VAL A 115 6.04 -3.25 -2.68
C VAL A 115 7.13 -2.97 -1.65
N THR A 116 7.42 -3.95 -0.81
CA THR A 116 8.60 -3.99 0.05
C THR A 116 9.47 -5.18 -0.34
N MET A 117 10.80 -5.05 -0.18
CA MET A 117 11.76 -6.11 -0.52
C MET A 117 13.03 -5.96 0.32
N PRO A 118 13.94 -6.95 0.33
CA PRO A 118 15.30 -6.74 0.84
C PRO A 118 15.97 -5.57 0.13
N MET A 119 16.69 -4.73 0.86
CA MET A 119 17.46 -3.61 0.30
C MET A 119 18.97 -3.88 0.34
N VAL A 120 19.39 -4.90 1.10
CA VAL A 120 20.78 -5.38 1.16
C VAL A 120 20.83 -6.70 0.40
N PHE A 121 21.56 -6.73 -0.69
CA PHE A 121 21.67 -7.89 -1.57
C PHE A 121 23.05 -8.54 -1.42
N VAL A 122 23.32 -9.07 -0.23
CA VAL A 122 24.62 -9.65 0.20
C VAL A 122 25.24 -10.56 -0.85
N HIS A 123 24.45 -11.44 -1.48
CA HIS A 123 24.97 -12.40 -2.45
C HIS A 123 25.16 -11.83 -3.86
N SER A 124 24.54 -10.71 -4.17
CA SER A 124 24.64 -10.09 -5.50
C SER A 124 25.67 -8.97 -5.54
N ASP A 125 25.86 -8.29 -4.42
CA ASP A 125 26.69 -7.09 -4.36
C ASP A 125 28.06 -7.39 -3.69
N ASP A 126 28.36 -8.68 -3.41
CA ASP A 126 29.59 -9.16 -2.72
C ASP A 126 29.86 -8.41 -1.39
N GLU A 127 28.79 -8.01 -0.70
CA GLU A 127 28.89 -7.36 0.60
C GLU A 127 29.28 -8.36 1.68
N ASP A 128 30.36 -8.06 2.42
CA ASP A 128 30.78 -8.85 3.58
C ASP A 128 29.92 -8.48 4.79
N VAL A 129 28.88 -9.28 5.04
CA VAL A 129 27.93 -9.09 6.14
C VAL A 129 28.20 -10.16 7.20
N SER A 130 28.44 -9.72 8.44
CA SER A 130 28.65 -10.63 9.56
C SER A 130 27.39 -11.51 9.82
N ASN A 131 27.56 -12.65 10.49
CA ASN A 131 26.44 -13.54 10.83
C ASN A 131 25.39 -12.82 11.68
N TRP A 132 25.82 -11.92 12.59
CA TRP A 132 24.92 -11.14 13.43
C TRP A 132 24.11 -10.13 12.59
N ASP A 133 24.74 -9.46 11.65
CA ASP A 133 24.04 -8.55 10.73
C ASP A 133 23.05 -9.30 9.86
N LYS A 134 23.36 -10.53 9.45
CA LYS A 134 22.45 -11.38 8.70
C LYS A 134 21.19 -11.76 9.51
N GLU A 135 21.36 -12.18 10.75
CA GLU A 135 20.22 -12.48 11.63
C GLU A 135 19.34 -11.25 11.84
N TYR A 136 19.96 -10.09 12.04
CA TYR A 136 19.22 -8.83 12.18
C TYR A 136 18.47 -8.44 10.91
N LEU A 137 19.08 -8.63 9.73
CA LEU A 137 18.41 -8.38 8.44
C LEU A 137 17.23 -9.33 8.21
N ASP A 138 17.35 -10.61 8.60
CA ASP A 138 16.27 -11.59 8.53
C ASP A 138 15.09 -11.17 9.44
N GLU A 139 15.35 -10.66 10.67
CA GLU A 139 14.31 -10.14 11.57
C GLU A 139 13.63 -8.88 11.02
N ILE A 140 14.39 -7.94 10.46
CA ILE A 140 13.82 -6.76 9.78
C ILE A 140 12.93 -7.19 8.62
N HIS A 141 13.34 -8.21 7.87
CA HIS A 141 12.54 -8.69 6.74
C HIS A 141 11.25 -9.37 7.21
N LYS A 142 11.29 -10.16 8.27
CA LYS A 142 10.10 -10.72 8.92
C LYS A 142 9.14 -9.63 9.41
N ALA A 143 9.66 -8.53 9.95
CA ALA A 143 8.82 -7.39 10.34
C ALA A 143 8.10 -6.76 9.12
N LYS A 144 8.77 -6.67 7.96
CA LYS A 144 8.10 -6.24 6.72
C LYS A 144 6.96 -7.17 6.31
N ILE A 145 7.14 -8.50 6.47
CA ILE A 145 6.09 -9.49 6.19
C ILE A 145 4.87 -9.27 7.10
N VAL A 146 5.08 -8.96 8.37
CA VAL A 146 3.98 -8.64 9.32
C VAL A 146 3.14 -7.47 8.81
N ASP A 147 3.77 -6.42 8.29
CA ASP A 147 3.11 -5.19 7.82
C ASP A 147 2.47 -5.31 6.43
N CYS A 148 2.69 -6.42 5.72
CA CYS A 148 2.16 -6.66 4.38
C CYS A 148 0.89 -7.53 4.39
N ASP A 149 0.07 -7.41 3.34
CA ASP A 149 -1.12 -8.25 3.14
C ASP A 149 -0.77 -9.64 2.59
N MET A 150 0.36 -9.72 1.88
CA MET A 150 0.82 -10.95 1.25
C MET A 150 2.34 -10.96 1.06
N ILE A 151 2.89 -12.14 0.79
CA ILE A 151 4.24 -12.30 0.27
C ILE A 151 4.21 -12.78 -1.18
N TYR A 152 5.25 -12.40 -1.94
CA TYR A 152 5.51 -12.89 -3.29
C TYR A 152 6.92 -13.49 -3.32
N VAL A 153 7.03 -14.79 -3.59
CA VAL A 153 8.27 -15.54 -3.51
C VAL A 153 9.00 -15.52 -4.85
N ILE A 154 10.22 -15.00 -4.86
CA ILE A 154 11.12 -14.97 -6.02
C ILE A 154 11.90 -16.29 -6.05
N ASN A 155 11.29 -17.32 -6.63
CA ASN A 155 11.83 -18.69 -6.68
C ASN A 155 12.38 -19.05 -8.08
N VAL A 156 13.29 -18.26 -8.60
CA VAL A 156 13.92 -18.51 -9.91
C VAL A 156 14.48 -19.93 -9.98
N HIS A 157 14.11 -20.67 -11.05
CA HIS A 157 14.40 -22.10 -11.21
C HIS A 157 13.94 -22.95 -10.01
N LYS A 158 12.80 -22.57 -9.41
CA LYS A 158 12.22 -23.20 -8.21
C LYS A 158 13.16 -23.22 -6.98
N TYR A 159 14.20 -22.40 -6.99
CA TYR A 159 15.14 -22.32 -5.87
C TYR A 159 14.53 -21.56 -4.69
N ILE A 160 14.54 -22.20 -3.53
CA ILE A 160 14.09 -21.61 -2.25
C ILE A 160 15.20 -21.87 -1.21
N GLY A 161 15.90 -20.82 -0.78
CA GLY A 161 16.95 -20.89 0.25
C GLY A 161 16.36 -21.02 1.67
N ASN A 162 17.24 -21.22 2.66
CA ASN A 162 16.81 -21.43 4.06
C ASN A 162 16.10 -20.20 4.64
N SER A 163 16.61 -18.98 4.45
CA SER A 163 15.95 -17.75 4.90
C SER A 163 14.56 -17.63 4.25
N THR A 164 14.47 -17.89 2.95
CA THR A 164 13.17 -17.83 2.24
C THR A 164 12.18 -18.87 2.76
N LYS A 165 12.63 -20.09 3.13
CA LYS A 165 11.76 -21.09 3.79
C LYS A 165 11.21 -20.58 5.10
N SER A 166 12.05 -19.99 5.95
CA SER A 166 11.64 -19.39 7.22
C SER A 166 10.66 -18.24 7.03
N GLU A 167 10.83 -17.41 5.98
CA GLU A 167 9.92 -16.34 5.61
C GLU A 167 8.54 -16.87 5.18
N ILE A 168 8.51 -17.94 4.39
CA ILE A 168 7.29 -18.62 3.95
C ILE A 168 6.56 -19.21 5.16
N GLU A 169 7.25 -19.92 6.03
CA GLU A 169 6.68 -20.49 7.26
C GLU A 169 6.10 -19.40 8.16
N TRP A 170 6.82 -18.28 8.30
CA TRP A 170 6.35 -17.12 9.05
C TRP A 170 5.08 -16.51 8.45
N ALA A 171 5.03 -16.34 7.13
CA ALA A 171 3.86 -15.85 6.44
C ALA A 171 2.64 -16.80 6.60
N MET A 172 2.87 -18.11 6.57
CA MET A 172 1.82 -19.12 6.84
C MET A 172 1.26 -19.00 8.25
N GLN A 173 2.12 -18.84 9.27
CA GLN A 173 1.69 -18.67 10.67
C GLN A 173 0.85 -17.40 10.83
N LEU A 174 1.15 -16.33 10.07
CA LEU A 174 0.40 -15.09 10.09
C LEU A 174 -0.86 -15.12 9.21
N GLY A 175 -1.16 -16.24 8.54
CA GLY A 175 -2.30 -16.35 7.62
C GLY A 175 -2.21 -15.45 6.39
N LYS A 176 -1.00 -15.06 5.97
CA LYS A 176 -0.79 -14.23 4.80
C LYS A 176 -0.97 -15.03 3.50
N ARG A 177 -1.47 -14.37 2.45
CA ARG A 177 -1.48 -14.94 1.10
C ARG A 177 -0.04 -15.10 0.59
N ILE A 178 0.24 -16.22 -0.07
CA ILE A 178 1.56 -16.53 -0.62
C ILE A 178 1.42 -16.78 -2.11
N GLU A 179 2.16 -16.05 -2.91
CA GLU A 179 2.26 -16.25 -4.35
C GLU A 179 3.72 -16.50 -4.74
N TYR A 180 3.93 -17.20 -5.85
CA TYR A 180 5.24 -17.60 -6.33
C TYR A 180 5.47 -17.06 -7.74
N LEU A 181 6.72 -16.74 -8.06
CA LEU A 181 7.14 -16.36 -9.41
C LEU A 181 6.99 -17.55 -10.37
N GLU A 182 7.42 -18.70 -9.94
CA GLU A 182 7.31 -19.95 -10.68
C GLU A 182 6.43 -20.94 -9.88
N PRO A 183 5.31 -21.38 -10.42
CA PRO A 183 4.38 -22.32 -9.78
C PRO A 183 4.95 -23.73 -9.57
#